data_5641dab48337a9cd8219584d097e1c27
#
_entry.id   5641dab48337a9cd8219584d097e1c27
#
_cell.length_a   1.000
_cell.length_b   1.000
_cell.length_c   1.000
_cell.angle_alpha   90.00
_cell.angle_beta   90.00
_cell.angle_gamma   90.00
#
_symmetry.space_group_name_H-M   'P 1'
#
loop_
_entity.id
_entity.type
_entity.pdbx_description
1 polymer ?
#
loop_
_entity_poly.entity_id
_entity_poly.type
_entity_poly.pdbx_seq_one_letter_code
_entity_poly.pdbx_strand_id
1 'polypeptide(L)'
;MLKVFNEFDRRPDLLAQFDKVLTCYSSTAVFADVQYRLGVMDSGIKPAFRAKVTGQAITVQLSKGDLVDPLKALEMGQPGDVIVVDAGGDPNTSVCGGLMGGLAQNRGIRGMIVDGAGRDTDELQDINWPIWTRAITPRGTHTMFSGRKEELSINVPIQCGGVVVNPGDFIVADLMGVTVVPLGKAEEVVKLAQEQADREEETRKWVAQGKTVEDLLNEFGRI
;
A
#
# COMPACT_ATOMS: atom_id res chain seq x y z
N MET A 1 -24.70 -13.89 -10.99
CA MET A 1 -24.55 -12.66 -10.16
C MET A 1 -23.18 -12.81 -9.51
N LEU A 2 -22.22 -11.95 -9.89
CA LEU A 2 -20.85 -12.03 -9.35
C LEU A 2 -20.89 -11.65 -7.88
N LYS A 3 -20.54 -12.57 -6.99
CA LYS A 3 -20.45 -12.27 -5.55
C LYS A 3 -19.22 -11.43 -5.27
N VAL A 4 -19.44 -10.30 -4.67
CA VAL A 4 -18.42 -9.49 -4.01
C VAL A 4 -18.33 -9.97 -2.59
N PHE A 5 -17.15 -10.40 -2.16
CA PHE A 5 -16.96 -10.91 -0.81
C PHE A 5 -16.61 -9.76 0.13
N ASN A 6 -17.20 -9.83 1.33
CA ASN A 6 -16.90 -9.03 2.51
C ASN A 6 -16.75 -7.52 2.30
N GLU A 7 -17.80 -6.78 2.55
CA GLU A 7 -17.67 -5.36 2.89
C GLU A 7 -16.90 -5.23 4.21
N PHE A 8 -16.09 -4.18 4.33
CA PHE A 8 -15.41 -3.82 5.55
C PHE A 8 -15.78 -2.40 5.97
N ASP A 9 -15.71 -2.14 7.27
CA ASP A 9 -15.99 -0.82 7.80
C ASP A 9 -14.81 0.13 7.53
N ARG A 10 -15.09 1.19 6.79
CA ARG A 10 -14.10 2.24 6.57
C ARG A 10 -13.96 3.12 7.79
N ARG A 11 -12.72 3.43 8.13
CA ARG A 11 -12.34 4.20 9.32
C ARG A 11 -11.63 5.50 8.92
N PRO A 12 -12.38 6.50 8.42
CA PRO A 12 -11.79 7.78 8.02
C PRO A 12 -11.15 8.52 9.20
N ASP A 13 -11.61 8.27 10.41
CA ASP A 13 -11.03 8.79 11.65
C ASP A 13 -9.60 8.27 11.88
N LEU A 14 -9.38 6.97 11.67
CA LEU A 14 -8.05 6.38 11.74
C LEU A 14 -7.20 6.79 10.53
N LEU A 15 -7.77 6.81 9.34
CA LEU A 15 -7.04 7.20 8.13
C LEU A 15 -6.39 8.58 8.27
N ALA A 16 -7.10 9.54 8.88
CA ALA A 16 -6.54 10.86 9.15
C ALA A 16 -5.33 10.83 10.11
N GLN A 17 -5.30 9.88 11.06
CA GLN A 17 -4.16 9.68 11.94
C GLN A 17 -2.97 9.04 11.19
N PHE A 18 -3.23 8.04 10.34
CA PHE A 18 -2.21 7.47 9.46
C PHE A 18 -1.61 8.52 8.53
N ASP A 19 -2.44 9.38 7.92
CA ASP A 19 -1.99 10.48 7.05
C ASP A 19 -1.06 11.46 7.80
N LYS A 20 -1.32 11.70 9.08
CA LYS A 20 -0.45 12.54 9.90
C LYS A 20 0.93 11.91 10.07
N VAL A 21 1.00 10.62 10.40
CA VAL A 21 2.29 9.90 10.53
C VAL A 21 3.00 9.78 9.18
N LEU A 22 2.26 9.69 8.07
CA LEU A 22 2.83 9.61 6.73
C LEU A 22 3.74 10.80 6.38
N THR A 23 3.58 11.94 7.06
CA THR A 23 4.42 13.13 6.84
C THR A 23 5.85 12.95 7.32
N CYS A 24 6.11 12.04 8.27
CA CYS A 24 7.47 11.79 8.78
C CYS A 24 8.38 11.15 7.72
N TYR A 25 9.69 11.17 7.95
CA TYR A 25 10.65 10.44 7.13
C TYR A 25 10.44 8.92 7.30
N SER A 26 10.55 8.19 6.18
CA SER A 26 10.50 6.71 6.18
C SER A 26 9.33 6.14 6.98
N SER A 27 8.14 6.67 6.73
CA SER A 27 6.92 6.29 7.47
C SER A 27 6.69 4.76 7.49
N THR A 28 6.98 4.05 6.40
CA THR A 28 6.89 2.58 6.37
C THR A 28 7.80 1.92 7.41
N ALA A 29 9.01 2.44 7.65
CA ALA A 29 9.93 1.93 8.67
C ALA A 29 9.38 2.18 10.08
N VAL A 30 8.83 3.38 10.34
CA VAL A 30 8.19 3.70 11.63
C VAL A 30 7.07 2.71 11.94
N PHE A 31 6.17 2.46 10.98
CA PHE A 31 5.10 1.48 11.15
C PHE A 31 5.61 0.03 11.28
N ALA A 32 6.70 -0.33 10.61
CA ALA A 32 7.33 -1.63 10.75
C ALA A 32 7.92 -1.82 12.16
N ASP A 33 8.63 -0.83 12.66
CA ASP A 33 9.31 -0.90 13.97
C ASP A 33 8.32 -1.09 15.12
N VAL A 34 7.21 -0.36 15.15
CA VAL A 34 6.19 -0.49 16.19
C VAL A 34 5.38 -1.79 16.09
N GLN A 35 5.48 -2.50 14.97
CA GLN A 35 4.91 -3.83 14.76
C GLN A 35 5.95 -4.95 14.90
N TYR A 36 7.09 -4.70 15.54
CA TYR A 36 8.18 -5.68 15.67
C TYR A 36 8.67 -6.23 14.33
N ARG A 37 8.67 -5.38 13.28
CA ARG A 37 9.06 -5.67 11.89
C ARG A 37 8.11 -6.60 11.14
N LEU A 38 6.90 -6.80 11.66
CA LEU A 38 5.84 -7.54 10.98
C LEU A 38 5.11 -6.66 9.96
N GLY A 39 4.44 -7.30 9.00
CA GLY A 39 3.61 -6.61 8.00
C GLY A 39 4.40 -5.95 6.87
N VAL A 40 5.72 -6.10 6.81
CA VAL A 40 6.55 -5.51 5.74
C VAL A 40 6.54 -6.43 4.52
N MET A 41 6.11 -5.89 3.38
CA MET A 41 6.14 -6.62 2.12
C MET A 41 7.57 -6.80 1.59
N ASP A 42 7.74 -7.81 0.74
CA ASP A 42 8.99 -8.10 0.03
C ASP A 42 9.61 -6.84 -0.57
N SER A 43 10.91 -6.69 -0.41
CA SER A 43 11.69 -5.56 -0.91
C SER A 43 11.67 -5.40 -2.42
N GLY A 44 11.20 -6.39 -3.17
CA GLY A 44 10.98 -6.32 -4.61
C GLY A 44 9.77 -5.45 -4.99
N ILE A 45 8.82 -5.19 -4.08
CA ILE A 45 7.69 -4.30 -4.34
C ILE A 45 8.13 -2.86 -4.06
N LYS A 46 8.24 -2.07 -5.13
CA LYS A 46 8.76 -0.70 -5.10
C LYS A 46 7.83 0.28 -5.79
N PRO A 47 7.84 1.56 -5.38
CA PRO A 47 7.08 2.57 -6.09
C PRO A 47 7.63 2.80 -7.50
N ALA A 48 6.73 2.99 -8.47
CA ALA A 48 7.11 3.31 -9.84
C ALA A 48 7.76 4.71 -9.96
N PHE A 49 7.41 5.61 -9.05
CA PHE A 49 8.00 6.94 -8.90
C PHE A 49 7.92 7.37 -7.43
N ARG A 50 8.56 8.47 -7.07
CA ARG A 50 8.60 8.95 -5.68
C ARG A 50 7.20 9.39 -5.22
N ALA A 51 6.64 8.62 -4.29
CA ALA A 51 5.32 8.89 -3.72
C ALA A 51 5.22 8.35 -2.29
N LYS A 52 4.15 8.75 -1.60
CA LYS A 52 3.69 8.21 -0.32
C LYS A 52 2.19 8.04 -0.35
N VAL A 53 1.68 6.98 0.25
CA VAL A 53 0.24 6.75 0.39
C VAL A 53 -0.09 6.01 1.69
N THR A 54 -1.24 6.33 2.26
CA THR A 54 -1.96 5.50 3.22
C THR A 54 -3.38 5.25 2.73
N GLY A 55 -3.99 4.16 3.13
CA GLY A 55 -5.39 3.86 2.81
C GLY A 55 -5.82 2.51 3.33
N GLN A 56 -7.12 2.24 3.33
CA GLN A 56 -7.62 0.91 3.64
C GLN A 56 -7.64 0.03 2.39
N ALA A 57 -7.28 -1.23 2.58
CA ALA A 57 -7.08 -2.17 1.49
C ALA A 57 -8.41 -2.68 0.91
N ILE A 58 -8.64 -2.46 -0.38
CA ILE A 58 -9.47 -3.34 -1.19
C ILE A 58 -8.55 -4.41 -1.75
N THR A 59 -8.77 -5.65 -1.37
CA THR A 59 -7.93 -6.77 -1.77
C THR A 59 -8.46 -7.45 -3.01
N VAL A 60 -7.57 -7.88 -3.90
CA VAL A 60 -7.89 -8.56 -5.15
C VAL A 60 -6.96 -9.75 -5.33
N GLN A 61 -7.54 -10.95 -5.42
CA GLN A 61 -6.82 -12.13 -5.88
C GLN A 61 -6.98 -12.23 -7.38
N LEU A 62 -5.92 -12.07 -8.14
CA LEU A 62 -5.96 -12.04 -9.59
C LEU A 62 -5.47 -13.35 -10.19
N SER A 63 -6.25 -13.91 -11.10
CA SER A 63 -5.77 -14.99 -11.98
C SER A 63 -4.80 -14.43 -13.02
N LYS A 64 -3.71 -15.14 -13.27
CA LYS A 64 -2.66 -14.69 -14.19
C LYS A 64 -3.21 -14.33 -15.57
N GLY A 65 -2.91 -13.11 -16.02
CA GLY A 65 -3.33 -12.59 -17.32
C GLY A 65 -4.75 -12.04 -17.38
N ASP A 66 -5.50 -12.08 -16.27
CA ASP A 66 -6.84 -11.48 -16.15
C ASP A 66 -6.79 -10.00 -15.72
N LEU A 67 -7.88 -9.30 -15.93
CA LEU A 67 -8.05 -7.88 -15.52
C LEU A 67 -9.44 -7.59 -14.93
N VAL A 68 -10.34 -8.57 -14.90
CA VAL A 68 -11.75 -8.34 -14.53
C VAL A 68 -11.86 -7.91 -13.07
N ASP A 69 -11.17 -8.59 -12.16
CA ASP A 69 -11.25 -8.29 -10.72
C ASP A 69 -10.71 -6.92 -10.36
N PRO A 70 -9.53 -6.47 -10.85
CA PRO A 70 -9.04 -5.12 -10.61
C PRO A 70 -9.98 -4.03 -11.13
N LEU A 71 -10.60 -4.21 -12.32
CA LEU A 71 -11.59 -3.26 -12.84
C LEU A 71 -12.83 -3.19 -11.96
N LYS A 72 -13.28 -4.33 -11.43
CA LYS A 72 -14.43 -4.35 -10.51
C LYS A 72 -14.07 -3.74 -9.15
N ALA A 73 -12.86 -3.96 -8.65
CA ALA A 73 -12.37 -3.30 -7.45
C ALA A 73 -12.34 -1.77 -7.60
N LEU A 74 -11.99 -1.25 -8.79
CA LEU A 74 -12.11 0.18 -9.10
C LEU A 74 -13.55 0.68 -8.96
N GLU A 75 -14.54 -0.06 -9.44
CA GLU A 75 -15.95 0.32 -9.32
C GLU A 75 -16.43 0.35 -7.87
N MET A 76 -15.88 -0.51 -7.01
CA MET A 76 -16.26 -0.61 -5.60
C MET A 76 -15.54 0.39 -4.71
N GLY A 77 -14.38 0.86 -5.15
CA GLY A 77 -13.51 1.75 -4.40
C GLY A 77 -14.18 3.06 -4.01
N GLN A 78 -13.83 3.53 -2.83
CA GLN A 78 -14.27 4.79 -2.24
C GLN A 78 -13.08 5.69 -1.92
N PRO A 79 -13.29 6.99 -1.70
CA PRO A 79 -12.23 7.89 -1.30
C PRO A 79 -11.48 7.39 -0.06
N GLY A 80 -10.15 7.34 -0.17
CA GLY A 80 -9.27 6.86 0.90
C GLY A 80 -8.86 5.40 0.79
N ASP A 81 -9.42 4.63 -0.12
CA ASP A 81 -9.02 3.24 -0.35
C ASP A 81 -7.69 3.14 -1.11
N VAL A 82 -7.00 2.02 -0.93
CA VAL A 82 -5.86 1.56 -1.73
C VAL A 82 -6.18 0.16 -2.25
N ILE A 83 -6.01 -0.08 -3.55
CA ILE A 83 -6.24 -1.40 -4.12
C ILE A 83 -4.95 -2.23 -3.94
N VAL A 84 -5.09 -3.44 -3.40
CA VAL A 84 -3.97 -4.38 -3.21
C VAL A 84 -4.24 -5.64 -4.01
N VAL A 85 -3.36 -5.95 -4.96
CA VAL A 85 -3.53 -7.04 -5.92
C VAL A 85 -2.46 -8.10 -5.71
N ASP A 86 -2.88 -9.31 -5.41
CA ASP A 86 -2.06 -10.51 -5.57
C ASP A 86 -2.16 -10.98 -7.02
N ALA A 87 -1.13 -10.71 -7.82
CA ALA A 87 -1.01 -11.17 -9.21
C ALA A 87 -0.02 -12.36 -9.34
N GLY A 88 0.21 -13.08 -8.23
CA GLY A 88 1.08 -14.25 -8.20
C GLY A 88 2.55 -13.94 -8.48
N GLY A 89 3.00 -12.71 -8.24
CA GLY A 89 4.37 -12.28 -8.49
C GLY A 89 4.75 -12.16 -9.98
N ASP A 90 3.79 -12.18 -10.93
CA ASP A 90 4.09 -12.16 -12.36
C ASP A 90 4.72 -10.83 -12.81
N PRO A 91 6.02 -10.80 -13.17
CA PRO A 91 6.69 -9.59 -13.63
C PRO A 91 6.44 -9.27 -15.12
N ASN A 92 5.74 -10.14 -15.82
CA ASN A 92 5.68 -10.11 -17.28
C ASN A 92 4.35 -9.59 -17.85
N THR A 93 3.32 -9.46 -17.00
CA THR A 93 2.01 -8.98 -17.42
C THR A 93 1.55 -7.85 -16.53
N SER A 94 1.37 -6.66 -17.11
CA SER A 94 0.93 -5.47 -16.38
C SER A 94 -0.54 -5.57 -16.00
N VAL A 95 -0.83 -5.34 -14.73
CA VAL A 95 -2.17 -5.30 -14.16
C VAL A 95 -2.77 -3.90 -14.20
N CYS A 96 -1.93 -2.87 -14.17
CA CYS A 96 -2.35 -1.48 -14.07
C CYS A 96 -1.54 -0.58 -14.99
N GLY A 97 -2.20 0.44 -15.54
CA GLY A 97 -1.60 1.50 -16.35
C GLY A 97 -2.36 2.82 -16.22
N GLY A 98 -1.99 3.81 -17.01
CA GLY A 98 -2.46 5.20 -16.89
C GLY A 98 -3.97 5.36 -16.88
N LEU A 99 -4.70 4.72 -17.80
CA LEU A 99 -6.17 4.82 -17.85
C LEU A 99 -6.85 4.31 -16.57
N MET A 100 -6.34 3.21 -16.00
CA MET A 100 -6.85 2.69 -14.72
C MET A 100 -6.53 3.65 -13.58
N GLY A 101 -5.33 4.24 -13.57
CA GLY A 101 -4.93 5.25 -12.61
C GLY A 101 -5.84 6.46 -12.63
N GLY A 102 -6.17 6.99 -13.82
CA GLY A 102 -7.09 8.11 -13.97
C GLY A 102 -8.50 7.80 -13.48
N LEU A 103 -9.03 6.61 -13.79
CA LEU A 103 -10.33 6.16 -13.29
C LEU A 103 -10.35 6.03 -11.76
N ALA A 104 -9.28 5.46 -11.17
CA ALA A 104 -9.13 5.33 -9.73
C ALA A 104 -9.06 6.68 -9.03
N GLN A 105 -8.26 7.60 -9.56
CA GLN A 105 -8.12 8.95 -9.04
C GLN A 105 -9.46 9.71 -9.00
N ASN A 106 -10.26 9.61 -10.07
CA ASN A 106 -11.60 10.21 -10.13
C ASN A 106 -12.56 9.70 -9.06
N ARG A 107 -12.29 8.52 -8.51
CA ARG A 107 -13.06 7.91 -7.40
C ARG A 107 -12.45 8.18 -6.02
N GLY A 108 -11.33 8.88 -5.95
CA GLY A 108 -10.60 9.14 -4.71
C GLY A 108 -9.83 7.95 -4.16
N ILE A 109 -9.62 6.88 -4.98
CA ILE A 109 -8.74 5.77 -4.65
C ILE A 109 -7.30 6.30 -4.71
N ARG A 110 -6.53 6.08 -3.66
CA ARG A 110 -5.27 6.78 -3.43
C ARG A 110 -4.06 6.17 -4.13
N GLY A 111 -4.14 4.92 -4.55
CA GLY A 111 -3.05 4.22 -5.22
C GLY A 111 -3.29 2.71 -5.30
N MET A 112 -2.29 2.00 -5.82
CA MET A 112 -2.37 0.54 -5.97
C MET A 112 -1.05 -0.13 -5.58
N ILE A 113 -1.15 -1.27 -4.90
CA ILE A 113 -0.05 -2.17 -4.61
C ILE A 113 -0.27 -3.44 -5.43
N VAL A 114 0.73 -3.86 -6.22
CA VAL A 114 0.62 -5.02 -7.09
C VAL A 114 1.78 -5.98 -6.84
N ASP A 115 1.47 -7.17 -6.36
CA ASP A 115 2.44 -8.27 -6.37
C ASP A 115 2.53 -8.86 -7.79
N GLY A 116 3.10 -8.07 -8.69
CA GLY A 116 3.16 -8.28 -10.12
C GLY A 116 3.74 -7.08 -10.85
N ALA A 117 3.29 -6.79 -12.07
CA ALA A 117 3.80 -5.70 -12.89
C ALA A 117 2.77 -4.59 -13.14
N GLY A 118 3.30 -3.38 -13.40
CA GLY A 118 2.55 -2.21 -13.88
C GLY A 118 3.13 -1.68 -15.19
N ARG A 119 2.50 -0.64 -15.76
CA ARG A 119 2.97 0.07 -16.95
C ARG A 119 2.57 1.55 -16.91
N ASP A 120 2.85 2.28 -17.99
CA ASP A 120 2.47 3.69 -18.21
C ASP A 120 2.86 4.59 -17.01
N THR A 121 4.07 4.39 -16.50
CA THR A 121 4.55 5.04 -15.26
C THR A 121 4.75 6.53 -15.41
N ASP A 122 5.00 7.03 -16.62
CA ASP A 122 5.04 8.43 -16.99
C ASP A 122 3.65 9.08 -16.83
N GLU A 123 2.61 8.50 -17.40
CA GLU A 123 1.23 8.99 -17.25
C GLU A 123 0.77 8.93 -15.79
N LEU A 124 1.07 7.84 -15.08
CA LEU A 124 0.76 7.70 -13.66
C LEU A 124 1.46 8.76 -12.79
N GLN A 125 2.69 9.11 -13.14
CA GLN A 125 3.44 10.17 -12.48
C GLN A 125 2.84 11.55 -12.77
N ASP A 126 2.46 11.83 -14.02
CA ASP A 126 1.88 13.10 -14.44
C ASP A 126 0.56 13.39 -13.72
N ILE A 127 -0.29 12.36 -13.54
CA ILE A 127 -1.52 12.47 -12.76
C ILE A 127 -1.31 12.33 -11.25
N ASN A 128 -0.07 12.10 -10.79
CA ASN A 128 0.30 11.86 -9.40
C ASN A 128 -0.53 10.75 -8.71
N TRP A 129 -0.78 9.65 -9.43
CA TRP A 129 -1.46 8.49 -8.88
C TRP A 129 -0.50 7.30 -8.75
N PRO A 130 -0.02 6.98 -7.52
CA PRO A 130 1.11 6.09 -7.33
C PRO A 130 0.74 4.62 -7.36
N ILE A 131 1.69 3.82 -7.89
CA ILE A 131 1.67 2.37 -7.80
C ILE A 131 2.98 1.83 -7.22
N TRP A 132 2.88 0.72 -6.47
CA TRP A 132 4.01 -0.10 -6.03
C TRP A 132 3.91 -1.46 -6.71
N THR A 133 4.99 -1.87 -7.38
CA THR A 133 5.00 -3.10 -8.19
C THR A 133 6.34 -3.82 -8.09
N ARG A 134 6.38 -5.11 -8.47
CA ARG A 134 7.65 -5.86 -8.64
C ARG A 134 8.38 -5.47 -9.90
N ALA A 135 7.65 -5.11 -10.96
CA ALA A 135 8.24 -4.83 -12.27
C ALA A 135 7.41 -3.81 -13.04
N ILE A 136 8.06 -3.20 -14.02
CA ILE A 136 7.40 -2.39 -15.05
C ILE A 136 7.59 -3.09 -16.38
N THR A 137 6.48 -3.33 -17.12
CA THR A 137 6.49 -4.01 -18.41
C THR A 137 5.44 -3.42 -19.35
N PRO A 138 5.74 -3.25 -20.65
CA PRO A 138 4.74 -2.75 -21.60
C PRO A 138 3.66 -3.77 -21.97
N ARG A 139 3.84 -5.06 -21.61
CA ARG A 139 2.88 -6.11 -21.93
C ARG A 139 1.65 -5.97 -21.05
N GLY A 140 0.49 -5.67 -21.65
CA GLY A 140 -0.81 -5.69 -20.97
C GLY A 140 -1.40 -7.09 -20.87
N THR A 141 -2.55 -7.19 -20.21
CA THR A 141 -3.38 -8.40 -20.17
C THR A 141 -3.99 -8.73 -21.53
N HIS A 142 -4.27 -10.00 -21.80
CA HIS A 142 -4.83 -10.42 -23.08
C HIS A 142 -6.33 -10.18 -23.21
N THR A 143 -7.06 -10.16 -22.09
CA THR A 143 -8.51 -10.07 -22.11
C THR A 143 -9.03 -9.14 -21.03
N MET A 144 -9.88 -8.20 -21.42
CA MET A 144 -10.69 -7.43 -20.48
C MET A 144 -11.94 -8.19 -20.01
N PHE A 145 -12.31 -9.23 -20.76
CA PHE A 145 -13.43 -10.12 -20.47
C PHE A 145 -12.95 -11.54 -20.68
N SER A 146 -12.56 -12.19 -19.62
CA SER A 146 -12.00 -13.54 -19.67
C SER A 146 -12.99 -14.61 -20.10
N GLY A 147 -14.28 -14.29 -20.18
CA GLY A 147 -15.34 -15.28 -20.37
C GLY A 147 -15.41 -16.29 -19.23
N ARG A 148 -14.70 -16.02 -18.14
CA ARG A 148 -14.63 -16.92 -17.00
C ARG A 148 -15.97 -17.01 -16.31
N LYS A 149 -16.23 -18.17 -15.71
CA LYS A 149 -17.48 -18.48 -14.99
C LYS A 149 -17.29 -18.42 -13.47
N GLU A 150 -16.05 -18.32 -13.04
CA GLU A 150 -15.69 -18.25 -11.61
C GLU A 150 -16.14 -16.92 -11.01
N GLU A 151 -16.38 -16.95 -9.70
CA GLU A 151 -16.72 -15.75 -8.94
C GLU A 151 -15.50 -14.81 -8.88
N LEU A 152 -15.77 -13.50 -8.75
CA LEU A 152 -14.72 -12.51 -8.52
C LEU A 152 -14.11 -12.68 -7.14
N SER A 153 -12.80 -12.55 -7.05
CA SER A 153 -12.03 -12.66 -5.81
C SER A 153 -11.62 -11.27 -5.29
N ILE A 154 -12.62 -10.49 -4.89
CA ILE A 154 -12.43 -9.14 -4.35
C ILE A 154 -12.84 -9.14 -2.87
N ASN A 155 -12.11 -8.38 -2.05
CA ASN A 155 -12.29 -8.35 -0.60
C ASN A 155 -12.21 -9.75 0.03
N VAL A 156 -11.26 -10.54 -0.44
CA VAL A 156 -10.84 -11.82 0.15
C VAL A 156 -9.47 -11.63 0.79
N PRO A 157 -9.09 -12.42 1.81
CA PRO A 157 -7.70 -12.46 2.27
C PRO A 157 -6.77 -12.88 1.12
N ILE A 158 -5.70 -12.13 0.90
CA ILE A 158 -4.70 -12.38 -0.13
C ILE A 158 -3.30 -12.45 0.46
N GLN A 159 -2.35 -12.95 -0.31
CA GLN A 159 -0.93 -12.81 -0.01
C GLN A 159 -0.29 -11.85 -1.01
N CYS A 160 0.22 -10.72 -0.55
CA CYS A 160 0.89 -9.73 -1.39
C CYS A 160 2.28 -9.45 -0.80
N GLY A 161 3.33 -9.65 -1.60
CA GLY A 161 4.70 -9.47 -1.14
C GLY A 161 5.07 -10.30 0.09
N GLY A 162 4.57 -11.54 0.20
CA GLY A 162 4.84 -12.42 1.33
C GLY A 162 4.05 -12.10 2.61
N VAL A 163 3.18 -11.08 2.58
CA VAL A 163 2.36 -10.65 3.72
C VAL A 163 0.89 -10.95 3.45
N VAL A 164 0.18 -11.47 4.44
CA VAL A 164 -1.28 -11.59 4.38
C VAL A 164 -1.91 -10.21 4.50
N VAL A 165 -2.79 -9.87 3.57
CA VAL A 165 -3.57 -8.63 3.58
C VAL A 165 -5.05 -9.00 3.61
N ASN A 166 -5.76 -8.53 4.62
CA ASN A 166 -7.20 -8.70 4.71
C ASN A 166 -7.92 -7.43 4.21
N PRO A 167 -9.16 -7.55 3.74
CA PRO A 167 -9.97 -6.38 3.42
C PRO A 167 -10.04 -5.42 4.60
N GLY A 168 -9.80 -4.14 4.35
CA GLY A 168 -9.83 -3.08 5.36
C GLY A 168 -8.54 -2.89 6.17
N ASP A 169 -7.54 -3.76 6.04
CA ASP A 169 -6.22 -3.50 6.62
C ASP A 169 -5.65 -2.18 6.10
N PHE A 170 -4.91 -1.46 6.94
CA PHE A 170 -4.27 -0.22 6.52
C PHE A 170 -2.98 -0.50 5.77
N ILE A 171 -2.82 0.17 4.66
CA ILE A 171 -1.60 0.19 3.85
C ILE A 171 -0.86 1.50 4.13
N VAL A 172 0.42 1.38 4.40
CA VAL A 172 1.37 2.51 4.43
C VAL A 172 2.45 2.20 3.41
N ALA A 173 2.64 3.10 2.46
CA ALA A 173 3.62 2.90 1.41
C ALA A 173 4.40 4.19 1.12
N ASP A 174 5.70 4.05 0.94
CA ASP A 174 6.61 5.14 0.60
C ASP A 174 7.75 4.65 -0.32
N LEU A 175 8.82 5.43 -0.42
CA LEU A 175 9.97 5.11 -1.26
C LEU A 175 10.67 3.80 -0.85
N MET A 176 10.58 3.41 0.42
CA MET A 176 11.25 2.20 0.93
C MET A 176 10.47 0.93 0.58
N GLY A 177 9.15 1.00 0.51
CA GLY A 177 8.28 -0.15 0.23
C GLY A 177 6.89 0.00 0.81
N VAL A 178 6.34 -1.11 1.30
CA VAL A 178 4.96 -1.19 1.79
C VAL A 178 4.94 -1.90 3.14
N THR A 179 4.19 -1.33 4.09
CA THR A 179 3.89 -1.94 5.39
C THR A 179 2.38 -2.05 5.56
N VAL A 180 1.92 -3.21 5.99
CA VAL A 180 0.51 -3.52 6.27
C VAL A 180 0.27 -3.44 7.77
N VAL A 181 -0.82 -2.79 8.16
CA VAL A 181 -1.27 -2.73 9.56
C VAL A 181 -2.65 -3.39 9.64
N PRO A 182 -2.79 -4.51 10.35
CA PRO A 182 -4.07 -5.18 10.50
C PRO A 182 -5.12 -4.26 11.10
N LEU A 183 -6.34 -4.24 10.53
CA LEU A 183 -7.45 -3.37 10.97
C LEU A 183 -7.70 -3.49 12.47
N GLY A 184 -7.68 -4.71 13.03
CA GLY A 184 -7.91 -4.95 14.44
C GLY A 184 -6.83 -4.40 15.39
N LYS A 185 -5.69 -3.95 14.87
CA LYS A 185 -4.58 -3.33 15.62
C LYS A 185 -4.34 -1.88 15.24
N ALA A 186 -5.09 -1.34 14.29
CA ALA A 186 -4.80 -0.07 13.66
C ALA A 186 -4.76 1.12 14.65
N GLU A 187 -5.68 1.15 15.62
CA GLU A 187 -5.73 2.21 16.66
C GLU A 187 -4.48 2.22 17.54
N GLU A 188 -4.06 1.05 18.00
CA GLU A 188 -2.86 0.90 18.82
C GLU A 188 -1.61 1.25 18.02
N VAL A 189 -1.49 0.66 16.82
CA VAL A 189 -0.31 0.82 15.97
C VAL A 189 -0.12 2.25 15.51
N VAL A 190 -1.18 2.97 15.10
CA VAL A 190 -1.04 4.36 14.65
C VAL A 190 -0.62 5.29 15.79
N LYS A 191 -1.10 5.04 17.02
CA LYS A 191 -0.67 5.80 18.20
C LYS A 191 0.81 5.58 18.48
N LEU A 192 1.27 4.32 18.54
CA LEU A 192 2.68 3.99 18.74
C LEU A 192 3.56 4.55 17.61
N ALA A 193 3.07 4.53 16.36
CA ALA A 193 3.78 5.09 15.22
C ALA A 193 3.94 6.63 15.33
N GLN A 194 2.92 7.34 15.82
CA GLN A 194 3.05 8.78 16.08
C GLN A 194 4.09 9.06 17.17
N GLU A 195 4.04 8.34 18.30
CA GLU A 195 5.01 8.47 19.39
C GLU A 195 6.44 8.18 18.90
N GLN A 196 6.61 7.17 18.05
CA GLN A 196 7.88 6.82 17.44
C GLN A 196 8.39 7.91 16.49
N ALA A 197 7.51 8.43 15.62
CA ALA A 197 7.85 9.50 14.68
C ALA A 197 8.28 10.79 15.41
N ASP A 198 7.58 11.16 16.47
CA ASP A 198 7.89 12.31 17.30
C ASP A 198 9.28 12.16 17.99
N ARG A 199 9.56 10.96 18.50
CA ARG A 199 10.87 10.62 19.11
C ARG A 199 12.00 10.69 18.08
N GLU A 200 11.81 10.16 16.89
CA GLU A 200 12.81 10.23 15.82
C GLU A 200 13.08 11.67 15.38
N GLU A 201 12.05 12.51 15.33
CA GLU A 201 12.22 13.92 14.99
C GLU A 201 13.06 14.65 16.04
N GLU A 202 12.86 14.35 17.33
CA GLU A 202 13.71 14.90 18.39
C GLU A 202 15.14 14.37 18.31
N THR A 203 15.30 13.07 18.05
CA THR A 203 16.62 12.46 17.85
C THR A 203 17.38 13.13 16.69
N ARG A 204 16.71 13.43 15.56
CA ARG A 204 17.32 14.14 14.42
C ARG A 204 17.82 15.54 14.80
N LYS A 205 17.11 16.26 15.67
CA LYS A 205 17.57 17.58 16.16
C LYS A 205 18.85 17.44 16.97
N TRP A 206 18.95 16.43 17.82
CA TRP A 206 20.15 16.15 18.60
C TRP A 206 21.33 15.77 17.70
N VAL A 207 21.10 14.94 16.69
CA VAL A 207 22.13 14.60 15.68
C VAL A 207 22.62 15.87 14.96
N ALA A 208 21.70 16.75 14.56
CA ALA A 208 22.06 18.01 13.90
C ALA A 208 22.85 18.97 14.80
N GLN A 209 22.72 18.86 16.13
CA GLN A 209 23.48 19.61 17.14
C GLN A 209 24.86 18.97 17.41
N GLY A 210 25.21 17.86 16.76
CA GLY A 210 26.51 17.17 16.94
C GLY A 210 26.61 16.35 18.24
N LYS A 211 25.47 15.93 18.81
CA LYS A 211 25.44 15.02 19.95
C LYS A 211 26.05 13.67 19.59
N THR A 212 26.72 13.06 20.56
CA THR A 212 27.39 11.77 20.39
C THR A 212 26.41 10.60 20.43
N VAL A 213 26.86 9.42 19.99
CA VAL A 213 26.11 8.15 20.15
C VAL A 213 25.77 7.90 21.61
N GLU A 214 26.70 8.16 22.52
CA GLU A 214 26.51 8.00 23.97
C GLU A 214 25.41 8.92 24.51
N ASP A 215 25.39 10.20 24.09
CA ASP A 215 24.33 11.13 24.44
C ASP A 215 22.95 10.62 24.00
N LEU A 216 22.85 10.13 22.75
CA LEU A 216 21.60 9.62 22.18
C LEU A 216 21.12 8.35 22.90
N LEU A 217 22.03 7.42 23.19
CA LEU A 217 21.69 6.21 23.91
C LEU A 217 21.25 6.48 25.36
N ASN A 218 21.89 7.45 26.04
CA ASN A 218 21.52 7.84 27.39
C ASN A 218 20.14 8.49 27.45
N GLU A 219 19.78 9.31 26.46
CA GLU A 219 18.50 10.02 26.43
C GLU A 219 17.35 9.16 25.89
N PHE A 220 17.58 8.47 24.75
CA PHE A 220 16.52 7.76 24.02
C PHE A 220 16.55 6.25 24.18
N GLY A 221 17.63 5.68 24.77
CA GLY A 221 17.83 4.24 24.92
C GLY A 221 18.11 3.51 23.61
N ARG A 222 18.19 4.23 22.50
CA ARG A 222 18.46 3.70 21.14
C ARG A 222 18.86 4.83 20.20
N ILE A 223 19.32 4.46 19.00
CA ILE A 223 19.57 5.35 17.87
C ILE A 223 18.61 4.98 16.75
#